data_78cb4ed6ada43800be1de34a2c5dfc7a
#
_entry.id   78cb4ed6ada43800be1de34a2c5dfc7a
#
_cell.length_a   1.000
_cell.length_b   1.000
_cell.length_c   1.000
_cell.angle_alpha   90.00
_cell.angle_beta   90.00
_cell.angle_gamma   90.00
#
_symmetry.space_group_name_H-M   'P 1'
#
loop_
_entity.id
_entity.type
_entity.pdbx_description
1 polymer ?
#
loop_
_entity_poly.entity_id
_entity_poly.type
_entity_poly.pdbx_seq_one_letter_code
_entity_poly.pdbx_strand_id
1 'polypeptide(L)'
;MTTPDGAHATVAWATARRARATIDPLSALAHRMAEAATTWLASLTPAQRSRATYAVDNDDRRNWHFVPMPRPGLPLRELSGGQQKLAFRLLATGLSEHAYGQALAIMSLEAVLAELEGPGRRNPRDPDLYHFTVFGTPSDAEPWGWRVEGHHISLNFLIAGGIAFAPSFFGSNPGRVPDRGLDPRTGLAGLAGFRVLALEEDLGRRLVTSLDASQRGSAIFLPEAPADILTTNQRHVTRDTPVGIAATGMTEAQRDILMTLVETYAYRMPDAIADHRLNQIARDGTGHIHFAWEIGRAHV
;
A
#
# COMPACT_ATOMS: atom_id res chain seq x y z
N MET A 1 38.52 42.08 57.57
CA MET A 1 38.25 42.37 56.17
C MET A 1 37.67 41.10 55.60
N THR A 2 36.37 41.02 55.57
CA THR A 2 35.56 39.90 55.16
C THR A 2 35.06 40.18 53.73
N THR A 3 35.36 39.33 52.79
CA THR A 3 34.81 39.34 51.42
C THR A 3 33.44 38.73 51.43
N PRO A 4 32.45 39.31 50.75
CA PRO A 4 31.12 38.75 50.69
C PRO A 4 31.00 37.67 49.62
N ASP A 5 30.25 36.63 50.00
CA ASP A 5 29.82 35.51 49.20
C ASP A 5 29.18 35.92 47.86
N GLY A 6 29.70 35.33 46.79
CA GLY A 6 29.10 35.33 45.47
C GLY A 6 27.97 34.32 45.40
N ALA A 7 26.73 34.77 45.57
CA ALA A 7 25.56 33.95 45.31
C ALA A 7 25.47 33.62 43.81
N HIS A 8 25.79 32.41 43.47
CA HIS A 8 25.51 31.86 42.12
C HIS A 8 23.99 31.75 41.96
N ALA A 9 23.42 32.68 41.20
CA ALA A 9 22.04 32.55 40.70
C ALA A 9 22.02 31.36 39.68
N THR A 10 21.70 30.19 40.21
CA THR A 10 21.32 29.04 39.39
C THR A 10 19.98 29.38 38.72
N VAL A 11 20.04 29.84 37.47
CA VAL A 11 18.85 30.00 36.63
C VAL A 11 18.26 28.61 36.43
N ALA A 12 17.20 28.36 37.17
CA ALA A 12 16.41 27.15 37.03
C ALA A 12 15.77 27.10 35.62
N TRP A 13 16.42 26.47 34.69
CA TRP A 13 15.87 26.03 33.38
C TRP A 13 14.98 24.79 33.55
N ALA A 14 14.50 24.59 34.75
CA ALA A 14 13.58 23.49 35.03
C ALA A 14 12.14 23.96 34.76
N THR A 15 11.55 23.26 33.82
CA THR A 15 10.11 22.96 33.80
C THR A 15 9.15 24.08 33.41
N ALA A 16 9.21 24.43 32.11
CA ALA A 16 7.96 24.61 31.39
C ALA A 16 8.04 23.80 30.07
N ARG A 17 8.36 22.53 30.14
CA ARG A 17 7.79 21.57 29.22
C ARG A 17 6.31 21.50 29.59
N ARG A 18 5.51 22.46 29.11
CA ARG A 18 4.10 22.21 28.86
C ARG A 18 4.11 20.90 28.09
N ALA A 19 3.50 19.85 28.65
CA ALA A 19 3.14 18.68 27.89
C ALA A 19 2.35 19.21 26.70
N ARG A 20 2.99 19.38 25.55
CA ARG A 20 2.28 19.43 24.30
C ARG A 20 1.59 18.08 24.31
N ALA A 21 0.26 18.11 24.39
CA ALA A 21 -0.52 16.92 24.12
C ALA A 21 0.01 16.42 22.77
N THR A 22 0.75 15.33 22.80
CA THR A 22 1.30 14.72 21.57
C THR A 22 0.07 14.21 20.86
N ILE A 23 -0.29 14.89 19.76
CA ILE A 23 -1.39 14.42 18.91
C ILE A 23 -1.05 12.98 18.56
N ASP A 24 -2.00 12.07 18.78
CA ASP A 24 -1.85 10.66 18.41
C ASP A 24 -1.42 10.56 16.93
N PRO A 25 -0.37 9.78 16.60
CA PRO A 25 0.17 9.70 15.25
C PRO A 25 -0.86 9.30 14.19
N LEU A 26 -1.83 8.44 14.53
CA LEU A 26 -2.92 8.06 13.62
C LEU A 26 -3.89 9.23 13.39
N SER A 27 -4.23 9.98 14.42
CA SER A 27 -5.07 11.18 14.30
C SER A 27 -4.37 12.26 13.46
N ALA A 28 -3.07 12.47 13.65
CA ALA A 28 -2.29 13.39 12.84
C ALA A 28 -2.23 12.95 11.37
N LEU A 29 -2.16 11.65 11.11
CA LEU A 29 -2.19 11.09 9.75
C LEU A 29 -3.58 11.28 9.11
N ALA A 30 -4.67 10.98 9.85
CA ALA A 30 -6.04 11.18 9.38
C ALA A 30 -6.29 12.65 8.98
N HIS A 31 -5.82 13.59 9.80
CA HIS A 31 -5.87 15.02 9.49
C HIS A 31 -5.14 15.37 8.19
N ARG A 32 -3.92 14.87 7.98
CA ARG A 32 -3.17 15.09 6.73
C ARG A 32 -3.89 14.51 5.50
N MET A 33 -4.54 13.34 5.64
CA MET A 33 -5.37 12.76 4.58
C MET A 33 -6.56 13.67 4.26
N ALA A 34 -7.25 14.19 5.28
CA ALA A 34 -8.40 15.09 5.11
C ALA A 34 -8.00 16.40 4.43
N GLU A 35 -6.87 17.00 4.83
CA GLU A 35 -6.32 18.20 4.20
C GLU A 35 -5.98 17.97 2.72
N ALA A 36 -5.28 16.87 2.41
CA ALA A 36 -4.89 16.55 1.05
C ALA A 36 -6.11 16.28 0.16
N ALA A 37 -7.09 15.51 0.64
CA ALA A 37 -8.32 15.24 -0.07
C ALA A 37 -9.15 16.50 -0.31
N THR A 38 -9.31 17.36 0.71
CA THR A 38 -10.01 18.65 0.61
C THR A 38 -9.34 19.55 -0.43
N THR A 39 -8.02 19.66 -0.39
CA THR A 39 -7.24 20.49 -1.31
C THR A 39 -7.39 19.97 -2.75
N TRP A 40 -7.31 18.66 -2.96
CA TRP A 40 -7.53 18.08 -4.28
C TRP A 40 -8.96 18.33 -4.79
N LEU A 41 -9.98 18.05 -3.98
CA LEU A 41 -11.38 18.26 -4.34
C LEU A 41 -11.68 19.75 -4.65
N ALA A 42 -11.05 20.69 -3.94
CA ALA A 42 -11.20 22.12 -4.19
C ALA A 42 -10.63 22.55 -5.54
N SER A 43 -9.65 21.84 -6.07
CA SER A 43 -9.03 22.13 -7.37
C SER A 43 -9.86 21.64 -8.57
N LEU A 44 -10.85 20.77 -8.33
CA LEU A 44 -11.65 20.15 -9.38
C LEU A 44 -12.76 21.09 -9.88
N THR A 45 -13.06 21.02 -11.16
CA THR A 45 -14.28 21.60 -11.72
C THR A 45 -15.52 20.91 -11.13
N PRO A 46 -16.71 21.54 -11.16
CA PRO A 46 -17.94 20.90 -10.68
C PRO A 46 -18.21 19.52 -11.32
N ALA A 47 -17.96 19.40 -12.63
CA ALA A 47 -18.14 18.14 -13.35
C ALA A 47 -17.12 17.04 -12.91
N GLN A 48 -15.86 17.41 -12.72
CA GLN A 48 -14.85 16.48 -12.21
C GLN A 48 -15.16 16.07 -10.77
N ARG A 49 -15.54 17.01 -9.91
CA ARG A 49 -15.89 16.75 -8.52
C ARG A 49 -17.07 15.79 -8.39
N SER A 50 -18.12 16.00 -9.19
CA SER A 50 -19.28 15.09 -9.21
C SER A 50 -18.90 13.64 -9.54
N ARG A 51 -17.87 13.41 -10.35
CA ARG A 51 -17.36 12.08 -10.68
C ARG A 51 -16.39 11.52 -9.66
N ALA A 52 -15.73 12.38 -8.89
CA ALA A 52 -14.75 12.01 -7.90
C ALA A 52 -15.37 11.70 -6.52
N THR A 53 -16.63 12.09 -6.26
CA THR A 53 -17.23 12.02 -4.93
C THR A 53 -18.49 11.17 -4.89
N TYR A 54 -18.62 10.38 -3.83
CA TYR A 54 -19.77 9.52 -3.54
C TYR A 54 -20.14 9.64 -2.06
N ALA A 55 -21.34 9.23 -1.70
CA ALA A 55 -21.72 9.10 -0.28
C ALA A 55 -20.84 8.05 0.44
N VAL A 56 -20.59 8.22 1.73
CA VAL A 56 -19.73 7.31 2.50
C VAL A 56 -20.32 5.90 2.61
N ASP A 57 -21.63 5.79 2.57
CA ASP A 57 -22.40 4.53 2.60
C ASP A 57 -22.62 3.93 1.20
N ASN A 58 -22.12 4.57 0.14
CA ASN A 58 -22.22 4.05 -1.21
C ASN A 58 -21.59 2.65 -1.28
N ASP A 59 -22.34 1.69 -1.82
CA ASP A 59 -21.92 0.29 -1.87
C ASP A 59 -20.63 0.07 -2.69
N ASP A 60 -20.38 0.94 -3.68
CA ASP A 60 -19.15 0.90 -4.49
C ASP A 60 -17.88 1.09 -3.63
N ARG A 61 -17.97 1.71 -2.44
CA ARG A 61 -16.82 1.82 -1.52
C ARG A 61 -16.22 0.45 -1.16
N ARG A 62 -17.02 -0.62 -1.19
CA ARG A 62 -16.61 -2.00 -0.91
C ARG A 62 -16.36 -2.83 -2.17
N ASN A 63 -16.59 -2.25 -3.34
CA ASN A 63 -16.43 -2.91 -4.64
C ASN A 63 -15.04 -2.55 -5.20
N TRP A 64 -14.04 -3.35 -4.88
CA TRP A 64 -12.66 -3.12 -5.28
C TRP A 64 -12.19 -4.08 -6.36
N HIS A 65 -11.32 -3.63 -7.24
CA HIS A 65 -10.77 -4.42 -8.34
C HIS A 65 -9.32 -4.02 -8.63
N PHE A 66 -8.57 -4.95 -9.22
CA PHE A 66 -7.17 -4.74 -9.65
C PHE A 66 -6.94 -5.10 -11.12
N VAL A 67 -7.95 -5.59 -11.83
CA VAL A 67 -7.86 -5.96 -13.26
C VAL A 67 -8.19 -4.74 -14.15
N PRO A 68 -7.75 -4.72 -15.44
CA PRO A 68 -8.09 -3.65 -16.37
C PRO A 68 -9.59 -3.66 -16.69
N MET A 69 -10.31 -2.63 -16.27
CA MET A 69 -11.75 -2.48 -16.50
C MET A 69 -12.16 -1.01 -16.34
N PRO A 70 -13.33 -0.60 -16.89
CA PRO A 70 -13.94 0.69 -16.54
C PRO A 70 -14.22 0.77 -15.04
N ARG A 71 -13.96 1.93 -14.43
CA ARG A 71 -14.10 2.17 -12.98
C ARG A 71 -14.84 3.46 -12.70
N PRO A 72 -15.56 3.56 -11.56
CA PRO A 72 -15.97 4.85 -11.03
C PRO A 72 -14.76 5.67 -10.53
N GLY A 73 -15.00 6.96 -10.27
CA GLY A 73 -13.95 7.89 -9.88
C GLY A 73 -13.38 8.69 -11.05
N LEU A 74 -12.39 9.50 -10.77
CA LEU A 74 -11.79 10.43 -11.73
C LEU A 74 -10.38 9.96 -12.12
N PRO A 75 -10.13 9.54 -13.37
CA PRO A 75 -8.82 9.07 -13.79
C PRO A 75 -7.83 10.22 -13.94
N LEU A 76 -6.54 9.94 -13.71
CA LEU A 76 -5.46 10.92 -13.82
C LEU A 76 -5.44 11.63 -15.18
N ARG A 77 -5.69 10.92 -16.28
CA ARG A 77 -5.67 11.48 -17.63
C ARG A 77 -6.68 12.61 -17.87
N GLU A 78 -7.70 12.73 -17.01
CA GLU A 78 -8.71 13.79 -17.11
C GLU A 78 -8.40 14.98 -16.18
N LEU A 79 -7.26 14.93 -15.50
CA LEU A 79 -6.77 15.96 -14.60
C LEU A 79 -5.72 16.84 -15.28
N SER A 80 -5.75 18.14 -15.00
CA SER A 80 -4.64 19.02 -15.32
C SER A 80 -3.39 18.63 -14.52
N GLY A 81 -2.19 19.01 -14.97
CA GLY A 81 -0.96 18.69 -14.23
C GLY A 81 -0.94 19.22 -12.79
N GLY A 82 -1.62 20.35 -12.50
CA GLY A 82 -1.79 20.86 -11.14
C GLY A 82 -2.69 19.93 -10.30
N GLN A 83 -3.79 19.48 -10.87
CA GLN A 83 -4.73 18.54 -10.21
C GLN A 83 -4.10 17.16 -9.99
N GLN A 84 -3.29 16.67 -10.95
CA GLN A 84 -2.54 15.40 -10.78
C GLN A 84 -1.57 15.48 -9.61
N LYS A 85 -0.81 16.60 -9.46
CA LYS A 85 0.08 16.79 -8.30
C LYS A 85 -0.66 16.72 -6.97
N LEU A 86 -1.87 17.27 -6.90
CA LEU A 86 -2.70 17.21 -5.69
C LEU A 86 -3.27 15.80 -5.45
N ALA A 87 -3.66 15.07 -6.49
CA ALA A 87 -4.05 13.67 -6.41
C ALA A 87 -2.89 12.80 -5.89
N PHE A 88 -1.69 12.97 -6.42
CA PHE A 88 -0.49 12.28 -5.94
C PHE A 88 -0.11 12.67 -4.52
N ARG A 89 -0.37 13.91 -4.09
CA ARG A 89 -0.21 14.32 -2.68
C ARG A 89 -1.16 13.53 -1.77
N LEU A 90 -2.42 13.32 -2.19
CA LEU A 90 -3.35 12.47 -1.46
C LEU A 90 -2.83 11.03 -1.38
N LEU A 91 -2.41 10.45 -2.51
CA LEU A 91 -1.82 9.10 -2.54
C LEU A 91 -0.65 8.97 -1.57
N ALA A 92 0.25 9.95 -1.54
CA ALA A 92 1.42 9.97 -0.67
C ALA A 92 1.05 10.00 0.83
N THR A 93 -0.13 10.48 1.22
CA THR A 93 -0.56 10.42 2.63
C THR A 93 -0.87 9.02 3.11
N GLY A 94 -1.22 8.10 2.22
CA GLY A 94 -1.60 6.72 2.53
C GLY A 94 -0.47 5.70 2.42
N LEU A 95 0.70 6.10 1.97
CA LEU A 95 1.83 5.21 1.68
C LEU A 95 3.13 5.69 2.34
N SER A 96 4.03 4.76 2.62
CA SER A 96 5.43 5.09 2.88
C SER A 96 6.10 5.63 1.61
N GLU A 97 7.25 6.29 1.73
CA GLU A 97 8.02 6.76 0.56
C GLU A 97 8.36 5.61 -0.38
N HIS A 98 8.75 4.45 0.16
CA HIS A 98 9.06 3.26 -0.62
C HIS A 98 7.83 2.76 -1.39
N ALA A 99 6.69 2.56 -0.72
CA ALA A 99 5.47 2.07 -1.36
C ALA A 99 4.86 3.10 -2.34
N TYR A 100 5.04 4.39 -2.08
CA TYR A 100 4.69 5.43 -3.04
C TYR A 100 5.51 5.28 -4.33
N GLY A 101 6.84 5.06 -4.22
CA GLY A 101 7.70 4.74 -5.36
C GLY A 101 7.27 3.47 -6.09
N GLN A 102 6.92 2.40 -5.36
CA GLN A 102 6.37 1.16 -5.95
C GLN A 102 5.06 1.43 -6.70
N ALA A 103 4.14 2.20 -6.14
CA ALA A 103 2.85 2.54 -6.79
C ALA A 103 3.08 3.28 -8.11
N LEU A 104 3.95 4.31 -8.12
CA LEU A 104 4.29 5.03 -9.34
C LEU A 104 4.98 4.13 -10.38
N ALA A 105 5.86 3.23 -9.95
CA ALA A 105 6.52 2.27 -10.83
C ALA A 105 5.50 1.31 -11.46
N ILE A 106 4.54 0.78 -10.67
CA ILE A 106 3.46 -0.09 -11.17
C ILE A 106 2.63 0.65 -12.22
N MET A 107 2.24 1.91 -11.95
CA MET A 107 1.53 2.75 -12.91
C MET A 107 2.33 2.92 -14.21
N SER A 108 3.63 3.16 -14.11
CA SER A 108 4.51 3.37 -15.26
C SER A 108 4.71 2.10 -16.10
N LEU A 109 4.59 0.89 -15.50
CA LEU A 109 4.68 -0.38 -16.23
C LEU A 109 3.54 -0.58 -17.24
N GLU A 110 2.45 0.18 -17.15
CA GLU A 110 1.41 0.19 -18.19
C GLU A 110 1.99 0.58 -19.57
N ALA A 111 2.98 1.46 -19.62
CA ALA A 111 3.67 1.81 -20.87
C ALA A 111 4.49 0.62 -21.43
N VAL A 112 5.14 -0.14 -20.55
CA VAL A 112 5.84 -1.37 -20.92
C VAL A 112 4.86 -2.40 -21.48
N LEU A 113 3.74 -2.61 -20.80
CA LEU A 113 2.70 -3.52 -21.26
C LEU A 113 2.07 -3.08 -22.57
N ALA A 114 1.83 -1.79 -22.77
CA ALA A 114 1.31 -1.25 -24.03
C ALA A 114 2.21 -1.62 -25.20
N GLU A 115 3.52 -1.55 -25.01
CA GLU A 115 4.49 -1.92 -26.04
C GLU A 115 4.55 -3.44 -26.26
N LEU A 116 4.59 -4.23 -25.19
CA LEU A 116 4.66 -5.70 -25.28
C LEU A 116 3.41 -6.33 -25.87
N GLU A 117 2.24 -5.81 -25.52
CA GLU A 117 0.94 -6.36 -25.91
C GLU A 117 0.42 -5.80 -27.24
N GLY A 118 0.93 -4.66 -27.67
CA GLY A 118 0.54 -3.99 -28.92
C GLY A 118 -0.87 -3.35 -28.88
N PRO A 119 -1.27 -2.72 -29.99
CA PRO A 119 -2.55 -2.02 -30.09
C PRO A 119 -3.75 -2.99 -30.21
N GLY A 120 -4.98 -2.46 -30.02
CA GLY A 120 -6.24 -3.17 -30.30
C GLY A 120 -6.86 -3.88 -29.09
N ARG A 121 -6.35 -3.68 -27.89
CA ARG A 121 -6.94 -4.22 -26.67
C ARG A 121 -8.23 -3.50 -26.29
N ARG A 122 -9.21 -4.24 -25.77
CA ARG A 122 -10.46 -3.69 -25.24
C ARG A 122 -10.22 -2.70 -24.10
N ASN A 123 -9.26 -2.99 -23.22
CA ASN A 123 -8.84 -2.13 -22.13
C ASN A 123 -7.41 -1.64 -22.43
N PRO A 124 -7.22 -0.38 -22.81
CA PRO A 124 -5.91 0.16 -23.13
C PRO A 124 -4.98 0.16 -21.92
N ARG A 125 -3.69 0.00 -22.18
CA ARG A 125 -2.64 0.15 -21.19
C ARG A 125 -2.23 1.62 -21.16
N ASP A 126 -2.50 2.29 -20.05
CA ASP A 126 -2.29 3.72 -19.92
C ASP A 126 -1.89 4.05 -18.47
N PRO A 127 -0.68 4.60 -18.24
CA PRO A 127 -0.21 5.00 -16.91
C PRO A 127 -1.14 6.00 -16.19
N ASP A 128 -1.99 6.72 -16.94
CA ASP A 128 -2.92 7.69 -16.39
C ASP A 128 -4.34 7.14 -16.18
N LEU A 129 -4.56 5.82 -16.35
CA LEU A 129 -5.84 5.15 -16.07
C LEU A 129 -5.95 4.67 -14.62
N TYR A 130 -5.52 5.51 -13.67
CA TYR A 130 -5.71 5.29 -12.24
C TYR A 130 -6.72 6.30 -11.71
N HIS A 131 -7.77 5.77 -11.07
CA HIS A 131 -8.96 6.51 -10.68
C HIS A 131 -8.91 6.89 -9.21
N PHE A 132 -9.17 8.14 -8.92
CA PHE A 132 -9.25 8.68 -7.57
C PHE A 132 -10.71 8.92 -7.19
N THR A 133 -11.08 8.46 -6.00
CA THR A 133 -12.46 8.54 -5.49
C THR A 133 -12.43 8.93 -4.02
N VAL A 134 -13.34 9.83 -3.62
CA VAL A 134 -13.58 10.19 -2.23
C VAL A 134 -15.00 9.81 -1.85
N PHE A 135 -15.17 9.17 -0.71
CA PHE A 135 -16.44 8.73 -0.15
C PHE A 135 -16.75 9.53 1.10
N GLY A 136 -17.84 10.26 1.12
CA GLY A 136 -18.18 11.22 2.17
C GLY A 136 -17.45 12.55 2.02
N THR A 137 -17.43 13.33 3.10
CA THR A 137 -16.73 14.62 3.15
C THR A 137 -15.46 14.46 3.99
N PRO A 138 -14.26 14.79 3.47
CA PRO A 138 -13.04 14.75 4.28
C PRO A 138 -13.19 15.56 5.56
N SER A 139 -12.92 14.93 6.71
CA SER A 139 -13.21 15.48 8.03
C SER A 139 -12.34 14.79 9.09
N ASP A 140 -12.08 15.49 10.20
CA ASP A 140 -11.46 14.91 11.39
C ASP A 140 -12.51 14.27 12.33
N ALA A 141 -13.80 14.55 12.12
CA ALA A 141 -14.88 14.15 13.02
C ALA A 141 -15.81 13.08 12.41
N GLU A 142 -16.21 13.28 11.16
CA GLU A 142 -17.20 12.43 10.50
C GLU A 142 -16.53 11.33 9.67
N PRO A 143 -17.16 10.16 9.53
CA PRO A 143 -16.66 9.09 8.67
C PRO A 143 -16.55 9.52 7.21
N TRP A 144 -15.41 9.25 6.61
CA TRP A 144 -15.15 9.43 5.19
C TRP A 144 -14.07 8.44 4.72
N GLY A 145 -13.85 8.35 3.43
CA GLY A 145 -12.81 7.49 2.89
C GLY A 145 -12.34 7.94 1.51
N TRP A 146 -11.32 7.27 1.02
CA TRP A 146 -10.82 7.48 -0.33
C TRP A 146 -10.23 6.21 -0.92
N ARG A 147 -10.21 6.15 -2.24
CA ARG A 147 -9.68 5.03 -3.00
C ARG A 147 -8.84 5.54 -4.16
N VAL A 148 -7.72 4.85 -4.42
CA VAL A 148 -6.97 4.93 -5.67
C VAL A 148 -6.94 3.55 -6.28
N GLU A 149 -7.44 3.41 -7.50
CA GLU A 149 -7.61 2.11 -8.12
C GLU A 149 -7.33 2.15 -9.62
N GLY A 150 -6.63 1.15 -10.10
CA GLY A 150 -6.32 0.92 -11.51
C GLY A 150 -5.88 -0.51 -11.76
N HIS A 151 -5.16 -0.74 -12.87
CA HIS A 151 -4.55 -2.04 -13.10
C HIS A 151 -3.42 -2.27 -12.09
N HIS A 152 -3.48 -3.37 -11.36
CA HIS A 152 -2.52 -3.81 -10.34
C HIS A 152 -2.32 -2.87 -9.14
N ILE A 153 -3.18 -1.87 -8.96
CA ILE A 153 -3.27 -1.05 -7.74
C ILE A 153 -4.73 -0.98 -7.29
N SER A 154 -4.97 -1.26 -6.01
CA SER A 154 -6.23 -0.92 -5.34
C SER A 154 -5.95 -0.58 -3.88
N LEU A 155 -6.04 0.68 -3.54
CA LEU A 155 -5.75 1.23 -2.23
C LEU A 155 -7.01 1.89 -1.68
N ASN A 156 -7.50 1.38 -0.56
CA ASN A 156 -8.77 1.77 0.03
C ASN A 156 -8.56 2.21 1.47
N PHE A 157 -8.99 3.41 1.80
CA PHE A 157 -8.88 3.98 3.13
C PHE A 157 -10.26 4.41 3.64
N LEU A 158 -10.56 4.08 4.89
CA LEU A 158 -11.73 4.55 5.63
C LEU A 158 -11.24 5.18 6.94
N ILE A 159 -11.60 6.43 7.15
CA ILE A 159 -11.34 7.21 8.36
C ILE A 159 -12.64 7.28 9.14
N ALA A 160 -12.70 6.64 10.32
CA ALA A 160 -13.89 6.56 11.14
C ALA A 160 -13.50 6.31 12.60
N GLY A 161 -13.01 7.35 13.31
CA GLY A 161 -12.44 7.21 14.66
C GLY A 161 -11.11 6.43 14.71
N GLY A 162 -10.55 6.11 13.56
CA GLY A 162 -9.29 5.42 13.27
C GLY A 162 -9.09 5.33 11.77
N ILE A 163 -8.05 4.63 11.32
CA ILE A 163 -7.78 4.42 9.90
C ILE A 163 -7.84 2.93 9.57
N ALA A 164 -8.81 2.54 8.74
CA ALA A 164 -8.84 1.24 8.09
C ALA A 164 -8.30 1.39 6.66
N PHE A 165 -7.47 0.44 6.21
CA PHE A 165 -6.76 0.48 4.93
C PHE A 165 -6.84 -0.86 4.18
N ALA A 166 -7.99 -1.48 4.17
CA ALA A 166 -8.22 -2.74 3.50
C ALA A 166 -9.42 -2.63 2.53
N PRO A 167 -9.29 -3.25 1.34
CA PRO A 167 -8.11 -3.92 0.82
C PRO A 167 -7.00 -2.95 0.40
N SER A 168 -5.74 -3.46 0.45
CA SER A 168 -4.55 -2.76 -0.06
C SER A 168 -3.80 -3.72 -0.98
N PHE A 169 -3.93 -3.50 -2.28
CA PHE A 169 -3.40 -4.38 -3.31
C PHE A 169 -2.31 -3.67 -4.13
N PHE A 170 -1.18 -4.34 -4.24
CA PHE A 170 -0.08 -4.04 -5.15
C PHE A 170 0.22 -5.28 -5.97
N GLY A 171 0.18 -5.16 -7.28
CA GLY A 171 0.60 -6.18 -8.22
C GLY A 171 1.61 -5.61 -9.21
N SER A 172 2.28 -6.48 -9.96
CA SER A 172 3.20 -6.06 -11.02
C SER A 172 2.99 -6.91 -12.26
N ASN A 173 2.74 -6.26 -13.37
CA ASN A 173 2.73 -6.89 -14.68
C ASN A 173 3.48 -5.99 -15.69
N PRO A 174 4.59 -6.48 -16.27
CA PRO A 174 5.23 -7.77 -15.99
C PRO A 174 5.79 -7.83 -14.56
N GLY A 175 5.90 -9.03 -13.99
CA GLY A 175 6.58 -9.25 -12.71
C GLY A 175 8.07 -8.92 -12.78
N ARG A 176 8.67 -9.15 -13.95
CA ARG A 176 10.02 -8.72 -14.35
C ARG A 176 9.95 -8.19 -15.78
N VAL A 177 10.44 -6.99 -16.01
CA VAL A 177 10.53 -6.44 -17.37
C VAL A 177 11.45 -7.33 -18.21
N PRO A 178 11.00 -7.81 -19.40
CA PRO A 178 11.78 -8.71 -20.21
C PRO A 178 13.04 -8.05 -20.77
N ASP A 179 14.07 -8.85 -21.02
CA ASP A 179 15.35 -8.38 -21.55
C ASP A 179 15.29 -8.06 -23.06
N ARG A 180 14.20 -8.44 -23.72
CA ARG A 180 13.97 -8.28 -25.17
C ARG A 180 12.49 -7.98 -25.44
N GLY A 181 12.22 -7.43 -26.62
CA GLY A 181 10.85 -7.15 -27.08
C GLY A 181 10.41 -5.71 -26.91
N LEU A 182 11.21 -4.88 -26.25
CA LEU A 182 10.96 -3.44 -26.14
C LEU A 182 11.76 -2.66 -27.20
N ASP A 183 11.14 -1.63 -27.77
CA ASP A 183 11.79 -0.75 -28.75
C ASP A 183 12.86 0.12 -28.05
N PRO A 184 14.13 0.03 -28.46
CA PRO A 184 15.19 0.86 -27.85
C PRO A 184 14.95 2.37 -27.94
N ARG A 185 14.12 2.81 -28.91
CA ARG A 185 13.83 4.23 -29.12
C ARG A 185 12.86 4.82 -28.09
N THR A 186 12.07 3.99 -27.43
CA THR A 186 11.14 4.44 -26.38
C THR A 186 11.83 4.71 -25.04
N GLY A 187 13.05 4.21 -24.86
CA GLY A 187 13.78 4.21 -23.59
C GLY A 187 13.31 3.13 -22.60
N LEU A 188 12.19 2.45 -22.88
CA LEU A 188 11.65 1.41 -21.98
C LEU A 188 12.56 0.18 -21.93
N ALA A 189 13.33 -0.07 -22.96
CA ALA A 189 14.36 -1.13 -22.96
C ALA A 189 15.40 -0.97 -21.84
N GLY A 190 15.62 0.26 -21.33
CA GLY A 190 16.47 0.53 -20.19
C GLY A 190 15.96 -0.04 -18.86
N LEU A 191 14.68 -0.45 -18.81
CA LEU A 191 14.06 -1.09 -17.66
C LEU A 191 14.25 -2.61 -17.63
N ALA A 192 14.95 -3.22 -18.61
CA ALA A 192 15.18 -4.65 -18.69
C ALA A 192 15.65 -5.23 -17.35
N GLY A 193 15.01 -6.31 -16.89
CA GLY A 193 15.29 -6.92 -15.59
C GLY A 193 14.63 -6.25 -14.38
N PHE A 194 14.01 -5.09 -14.52
CA PHE A 194 13.37 -4.39 -13.41
C PHE A 194 12.21 -5.19 -12.81
N ARG A 195 12.15 -5.25 -11.48
CA ARG A 195 11.12 -5.92 -10.67
C ARG A 195 10.66 -4.96 -9.57
N VAL A 196 9.43 -4.48 -9.66
CA VAL A 196 8.89 -3.51 -8.67
C VAL A 196 8.75 -4.16 -7.29
N LEU A 197 8.28 -5.41 -7.24
CA LEU A 197 8.02 -6.15 -6.00
C LEU A 197 9.11 -7.21 -5.74
N ALA A 198 10.38 -6.86 -6.02
CA ALA A 198 11.51 -7.78 -5.90
C ALA A 198 11.71 -8.26 -4.46
N LEU A 199 11.60 -7.35 -3.49
CA LEU A 199 11.87 -7.65 -2.09
C LEU A 199 10.86 -8.67 -1.53
N GLU A 200 9.58 -8.48 -1.83
CA GLU A 200 8.50 -9.36 -1.41
C GLU A 200 8.66 -10.76 -1.98
N GLU A 201 8.96 -10.85 -3.27
CA GLU A 201 9.20 -12.14 -3.94
C GLU A 201 10.45 -12.82 -3.41
N ASP A 202 11.57 -12.11 -3.29
CA ASP A 202 12.85 -12.68 -2.86
C ASP A 202 12.82 -13.15 -1.41
N LEU A 203 12.15 -12.43 -0.52
CA LEU A 203 11.93 -12.86 0.87
C LEU A 203 11.05 -14.11 0.95
N GLY A 204 9.95 -14.14 0.19
CA GLY A 204 9.08 -15.31 0.11
C GLY A 204 9.83 -16.54 -0.41
N ARG A 205 10.61 -16.39 -1.50
CA ARG A 205 11.46 -17.46 -2.05
C ARG A 205 12.54 -17.90 -1.08
N ARG A 206 13.20 -16.97 -0.41
CA ARG A 206 14.22 -17.26 0.60
C ARG A 206 13.61 -18.07 1.75
N LEU A 207 12.41 -17.71 2.19
CA LEU A 207 11.73 -18.44 3.27
C LEU A 207 11.39 -19.86 2.83
N VAL A 208 10.66 -20.06 1.71
CA VAL A 208 10.25 -21.39 1.26
C VAL A 208 11.43 -22.30 0.94
N THR A 209 12.54 -21.77 0.43
CA THR A 209 13.76 -22.56 0.14
C THR A 209 14.55 -22.91 1.39
N SER A 210 14.42 -22.15 2.47
CA SER A 210 15.05 -22.43 3.76
C SER A 210 14.35 -23.54 4.57
N LEU A 211 13.10 -23.87 4.20
CA LEU A 211 12.31 -24.90 4.88
C LEU A 211 12.85 -26.30 4.57
N ASP A 212 12.82 -27.19 5.56
CA ASP A 212 13.08 -28.62 5.35
C ASP A 212 11.92 -29.32 4.61
N ALA A 213 12.04 -30.63 4.33
CA ALA A 213 11.05 -31.36 3.55
C ALA A 213 9.67 -31.43 4.25
N SER A 214 9.65 -31.59 5.58
CA SER A 214 8.42 -31.64 6.38
C SER A 214 7.75 -30.28 6.44
N GLN A 215 8.53 -29.24 6.70
CA GLN A 215 8.06 -27.85 6.72
C GLN A 215 7.50 -27.42 5.35
N ARG A 216 8.17 -27.78 4.23
CA ARG A 216 7.67 -27.52 2.88
C ARG A 216 6.36 -28.25 2.60
N GLY A 217 6.20 -29.48 3.09
CA GLY A 217 4.94 -30.21 2.97
C GLY A 217 3.76 -29.52 3.63
N SER A 218 4.02 -28.73 4.68
CA SER A 218 3.00 -27.89 5.32
C SER A 218 2.83 -26.53 4.65
N ALA A 219 3.92 -25.90 4.20
CA ALA A 219 3.91 -24.54 3.64
C ALA A 219 3.35 -24.50 2.22
N ILE A 220 3.68 -25.50 1.39
CA ILE A 220 3.21 -25.57 -0.01
C ILE A 220 1.87 -26.29 -0.02
N PHE A 221 0.78 -25.52 0.00
CA PHE A 221 -0.56 -26.09 0.09
C PHE A 221 -1.23 -26.27 -1.28
N LEU A 222 -0.69 -25.67 -2.34
CA LEU A 222 -1.10 -25.90 -3.71
C LEU A 222 0.13 -26.20 -4.60
N PRO A 223 0.14 -27.32 -5.34
CA PRO A 223 1.24 -27.66 -6.24
C PRO A 223 1.31 -26.78 -7.49
N GLU A 224 0.20 -26.13 -7.83
CA GLU A 224 0.09 -25.19 -8.94
C GLU A 224 -0.58 -23.90 -8.42
N ALA A 225 -0.05 -22.74 -8.85
CA ALA A 225 -0.67 -21.47 -8.51
C ALA A 225 -2.03 -21.35 -9.20
N PRO A 226 -3.06 -20.86 -8.51
CA PRO A 226 -4.34 -20.56 -9.12
C PRO A 226 -4.21 -19.46 -10.17
N ALA A 227 -5.20 -19.35 -11.05
CA ALA A 227 -5.22 -18.34 -12.11
C ALA A 227 -5.32 -16.90 -11.58
N ASP A 228 -5.71 -16.72 -10.32
CA ASP A 228 -5.88 -15.43 -9.65
C ASP A 228 -5.53 -15.56 -8.16
N ILE A 229 -5.43 -14.44 -7.44
CA ILE A 229 -5.27 -14.46 -5.98
C ILE A 229 -6.44 -15.21 -5.33
N LEU A 230 -6.16 -15.95 -4.24
CA LEU A 230 -7.14 -16.86 -3.61
C LEU A 230 -8.48 -16.21 -3.25
N THR A 231 -8.43 -14.96 -2.81
CA THR A 231 -9.62 -14.23 -2.38
C THR A 231 -10.25 -13.40 -3.49
N THR A 232 -9.64 -13.37 -4.68
CA THR A 232 -10.05 -12.49 -5.77
C THR A 232 -10.37 -11.08 -5.27
N ASN A 233 -11.43 -10.44 -5.72
CA ASN A 233 -11.93 -9.16 -5.22
C ASN A 233 -13.09 -9.32 -4.21
N GLN A 234 -13.09 -10.37 -3.40
CA GLN A 234 -14.14 -10.59 -2.40
C GLN A 234 -14.23 -9.42 -1.42
N ARG A 235 -15.46 -8.99 -1.13
CA ARG A 235 -15.74 -7.91 -0.16
C ARG A 235 -15.47 -8.32 1.29
N HIS A 236 -15.62 -9.60 1.58
CA HIS A 236 -15.38 -10.21 2.88
C HIS A 236 -14.52 -11.45 2.69
N VAL A 237 -13.41 -11.47 3.38
CA VAL A 237 -12.53 -12.63 3.43
C VAL A 237 -12.72 -13.29 4.78
N THR A 238 -13.30 -14.50 4.77
CA THR A 238 -13.40 -15.35 5.94
C THR A 238 -12.47 -16.54 5.75
N ARG A 239 -11.49 -16.68 6.64
CA ARG A 239 -10.68 -17.89 6.73
C ARG A 239 -10.68 -18.33 8.17
N ASP A 240 -11.47 -19.36 8.43
CA ASP A 240 -11.61 -19.92 9.77
C ASP A 240 -10.39 -20.75 10.17
N THR A 241 -9.68 -21.33 9.18
CA THR A 241 -8.48 -22.14 9.42
C THR A 241 -7.31 -21.59 8.61
N PRO A 242 -6.23 -21.15 9.27
CA PRO A 242 -5.01 -20.73 8.59
C PRO A 242 -4.41 -21.91 7.80
N VAL A 243 -3.93 -21.61 6.58
CA VAL A 243 -3.18 -22.58 5.75
C VAL A 243 -1.68 -22.30 5.83
N GLY A 244 -0.88 -23.32 5.52
CA GLY A 244 0.57 -23.20 5.52
C GLY A 244 1.20 -23.58 6.87
N ILE A 245 2.48 -23.26 7.03
CA ILE A 245 3.24 -23.54 8.23
C ILE A 245 3.14 -22.40 9.24
N ALA A 246 2.79 -22.70 10.50
CA ALA A 246 2.81 -21.73 11.59
C ALA A 246 4.25 -21.32 11.93
N ALA A 247 4.45 -20.09 12.37
CA ALA A 247 5.76 -19.59 12.83
C ALA A 247 6.35 -20.44 13.98
N THR A 248 5.50 -21.07 14.80
CA THR A 248 5.92 -22.01 15.86
C THR A 248 6.59 -23.27 15.31
N GLY A 249 6.32 -23.65 14.07
CA GLY A 249 6.95 -24.78 13.39
C GLY A 249 8.26 -24.42 12.66
N MET A 250 8.73 -23.17 12.80
CA MET A 250 9.92 -22.66 12.13
C MET A 250 11.13 -22.53 13.08
N THR A 251 12.33 -22.60 12.53
CA THR A 251 13.56 -22.22 13.25
C THR A 251 13.58 -20.69 13.50
N GLU A 252 14.45 -20.23 14.37
CA GLU A 252 14.64 -18.79 14.65
C GLU A 252 14.98 -18.03 13.36
N ALA A 253 15.96 -18.50 12.60
CA ALA A 253 16.37 -17.87 11.34
C ALA A 253 15.23 -17.81 10.30
N GLN A 254 14.36 -18.82 10.25
CA GLN A 254 13.18 -18.81 9.37
C GLN A 254 12.12 -17.82 9.86
N ARG A 255 11.92 -17.70 11.18
CA ARG A 255 11.03 -16.70 11.76
C ARG A 255 11.51 -15.29 11.50
N ASP A 256 12.83 -15.04 11.53
CA ASP A 256 13.40 -13.73 11.20
C ASP A 256 13.08 -13.33 9.74
N ILE A 257 13.20 -14.28 8.81
CA ILE A 257 12.80 -14.03 7.39
C ILE A 257 11.30 -13.76 7.30
N LEU A 258 10.48 -14.54 8.00
CA LEU A 258 9.02 -14.35 8.02
C LEU A 258 8.65 -12.98 8.57
N MET A 259 9.25 -12.56 9.68
CA MET A 259 8.98 -11.25 10.27
C MET A 259 9.46 -10.12 9.38
N THR A 260 10.61 -10.24 8.72
CA THR A 260 11.07 -9.28 7.72
C THR A 260 10.07 -9.16 6.57
N LEU A 261 9.47 -10.27 6.11
CA LEU A 261 8.43 -10.26 5.09
C LEU A 261 7.16 -9.55 5.59
N VAL A 262 6.71 -9.83 6.81
CA VAL A 262 5.56 -9.16 7.45
C VAL A 262 5.79 -7.65 7.56
N GLU A 263 6.97 -7.24 8.01
CA GLU A 263 7.38 -5.84 8.10
C GLU A 263 7.40 -5.16 6.72
N THR A 264 7.89 -5.85 5.68
CA THR A 264 7.88 -5.34 4.31
C THR A 264 6.46 -4.98 3.84
N TYR A 265 5.47 -5.80 4.18
CA TYR A 265 4.07 -5.48 3.88
C TYR A 265 3.49 -4.40 4.80
N ALA A 266 3.81 -4.41 6.10
CA ALA A 266 3.30 -3.41 7.04
C ALA A 266 3.81 -2.01 6.69
N TYR A 267 5.11 -1.86 6.41
CA TYR A 267 5.75 -0.59 6.03
C TYR A 267 5.49 -0.13 4.59
N ARG A 268 4.55 -0.76 3.89
CA ARG A 268 3.91 -0.12 2.73
C ARG A 268 3.05 1.07 3.15
N MET A 269 2.50 1.01 4.35
CA MET A 269 1.74 2.10 4.95
C MET A 269 2.68 3.10 5.65
N PRO A 270 2.22 4.33 5.93
CA PRO A 270 2.94 5.27 6.78
C PRO A 270 3.26 4.68 8.16
N ASP A 271 4.37 5.07 8.77
CA ASP A 271 4.87 4.53 10.04
C ASP A 271 3.78 4.44 11.12
N ALA A 272 2.92 5.47 11.24
CA ALA A 272 1.84 5.47 12.22
C ALA A 272 0.89 4.26 12.08
N ILE A 273 0.60 3.82 10.86
CA ILE A 273 -0.22 2.63 10.59
C ILE A 273 0.62 1.35 10.75
N ALA A 274 1.83 1.34 10.19
CA ALA A 274 2.73 0.19 10.23
C ALA A 274 3.07 -0.20 11.67
N ASP A 275 3.53 0.76 12.49
CA ASP A 275 3.87 0.55 13.90
C ASP A 275 2.65 0.10 14.70
N HIS A 276 1.49 0.71 14.49
CA HIS A 276 0.25 0.28 15.14
C HIS A 276 -0.06 -1.19 14.84
N ARG A 277 0.05 -1.60 13.59
CA ARG A 277 -0.20 -2.97 13.13
C ARG A 277 0.83 -3.96 13.68
N LEU A 278 2.12 -3.63 13.61
CA LEU A 278 3.19 -4.48 14.13
C LEU A 278 3.10 -4.64 15.65
N ASN A 279 2.74 -3.57 16.37
CA ASN A 279 2.47 -3.63 17.80
C ASN A 279 1.25 -4.51 18.16
N GLN A 280 0.21 -4.55 17.31
CA GLN A 280 -0.89 -5.50 17.49
C GLN A 280 -0.40 -6.95 17.31
N ILE A 281 0.34 -7.23 16.22
CA ILE A 281 0.92 -8.55 15.96
C ILE A 281 1.82 -9.00 17.11
N ALA A 282 2.66 -8.11 17.64
CA ALA A 282 3.53 -8.43 18.78
C ALA A 282 2.75 -8.76 20.05
N ARG A 283 1.63 -8.07 20.33
CA ARG A 283 0.76 -8.33 21.48
C ARG A 283 -0.02 -9.64 21.34
N ASP A 284 -0.52 -9.93 20.14
CA ASP A 284 -1.29 -11.14 19.86
C ASP A 284 -0.38 -12.38 19.77
N GLY A 285 0.91 -12.17 19.59
CA GLY A 285 1.92 -13.20 19.50
C GLY A 285 2.20 -13.65 18.07
N THR A 286 3.48 -13.60 17.68
CA THR A 286 3.93 -13.96 16.34
C THR A 286 3.76 -15.44 15.99
N GLY A 287 3.56 -16.31 17.00
CA GLY A 287 3.35 -17.75 16.81
C GLY A 287 2.13 -18.12 15.97
N HIS A 288 1.14 -17.22 15.89
CA HIS A 288 -0.09 -17.43 15.12
C HIS A 288 0.04 -17.02 13.64
N ILE A 289 1.17 -16.45 13.23
CA ILE A 289 1.42 -16.13 11.83
C ILE A 289 1.71 -17.43 11.07
N HIS A 290 1.09 -17.58 9.91
CA HIS A 290 1.32 -18.70 9.01
C HIS A 290 1.93 -18.23 7.70
N PHE A 291 2.85 -19.02 7.18
CA PHE A 291 3.41 -18.84 5.84
C PHE A 291 2.89 -19.93 4.92
N ALA A 292 2.26 -19.53 3.85
CA ALA A 292 1.78 -20.43 2.81
C ALA A 292 2.41 -20.04 1.46
N TRP A 293 2.73 -21.03 0.66
CA TRP A 293 3.33 -20.86 -0.65
C TRP A 293 2.55 -21.64 -1.70
N GLU A 294 2.31 -21.01 -2.82
CA GLU A 294 1.75 -21.63 -4.02
C GLU A 294 2.84 -21.71 -5.09
N ILE A 295 3.03 -22.90 -5.68
CA ILE A 295 4.01 -23.04 -6.75
C ILE A 295 3.40 -22.48 -8.03
N GLY A 296 3.87 -21.31 -8.46
CA GLY A 296 3.43 -20.66 -9.68
C GLY A 296 4.58 -20.26 -10.58
N ARG A 297 4.29 -20.15 -11.87
CA ARG A 297 5.14 -19.42 -12.79
C ARG A 297 4.68 -17.98 -12.75
N ALA A 298 5.62 -17.03 -12.66
CA ALA A 298 5.29 -15.65 -12.96
C ALA A 298 4.69 -15.63 -14.38
N HIS A 299 3.45 -15.19 -14.50
CA HIS A 299 2.88 -14.98 -15.82
C HIS A 299 3.67 -13.85 -16.48
N VAL A 300 4.33 -14.18 -17.57
CA VAL A 300 4.97 -13.23 -18.48
C VAL A 300 3.89 -12.63 -19.39
#